data_7fd6efa3ce58bfb57d3674767d872471
#
_entry.id   7fd6efa3ce58bfb57d3674767d872471
#
_cell.length_a   1.000
_cell.length_b   1.000
_cell.length_c   1.000
_cell.angle_alpha   90.00
_cell.angle_beta   90.00
_cell.angle_gamma   90.00
#
_symmetry.space_group_name_H-M   'P 1'
#
loop_
_entity.id
_entity.type
_entity.pdbx_description
1 polymer ?
#
loop_
_entity_poly.entity_id
_entity_poly.type
_entity_poly.pdbx_seq_one_letter_code
_entity_poly.pdbx_strand_id
1 'polypeptide(L)'
;MSLKPDEEIGEEVHNDTDQFFRIESGNGYVVLDGKSIPIGDGDTIIVTKGTRHNIKNSSHDKYLKLYTIYSPPHHKPGTINKENPDGLQKE
;
A
#
# COMPACT_ATOMS: atom_id res chain seq x y z
N MET A 1 0.14 -9.67 6.75
CA MET A 1 -1.30 -9.33 6.66
C MET A 1 -1.92 -9.94 5.41
N SER A 2 -3.13 -10.43 5.52
CA SER A 2 -3.88 -10.97 4.37
C SER A 2 -5.29 -10.41 4.40
N LEU A 3 -5.74 -9.96 3.25
CA LEU A 3 -7.12 -9.51 3.07
C LEU A 3 -7.89 -10.58 2.32
N LYS A 4 -9.02 -10.97 2.87
CA LYS A 4 -9.91 -11.92 2.22
C LYS A 4 -10.49 -11.30 0.96
N PRO A 5 -11.04 -12.09 0.03
CA PRO A 5 -11.72 -11.53 -1.14
C PRO A 5 -12.72 -10.45 -0.72
N ASP A 6 -12.70 -9.35 -1.44
CA ASP A 6 -13.58 -8.19 -1.22
C ASP A 6 -13.39 -7.46 0.12
N GLU A 7 -12.39 -7.83 0.90
CA GLU A 7 -12.12 -7.19 2.19
C GLU A 7 -11.25 -5.95 2.00
N GLU A 8 -11.35 -5.01 2.93
CA GLU A 8 -10.51 -3.82 2.95
C GLU A 8 -9.97 -3.58 4.35
N ILE A 9 -8.84 -2.86 4.42
CA ILE A 9 -8.26 -2.49 5.71
C ILE A 9 -9.12 -1.46 6.45
N GLY A 10 -9.72 -0.55 5.72
CA GLY A 10 -10.40 0.60 6.27
C GLY A 10 -9.55 1.85 6.12
N GLU A 11 -10.20 2.99 6.08
CA GLU A 11 -9.52 4.26 5.88
C GLU A 11 -8.73 4.67 7.12
N GLU A 12 -7.45 5.01 6.94
CA GLU A 12 -6.56 5.38 8.02
C GLU A 12 -5.73 6.59 7.67
N VAL A 13 -5.31 7.32 8.70
CA VAL A 13 -4.36 8.44 8.57
C VAL A 13 -3.35 8.30 9.68
N HIS A 14 -2.07 8.35 9.34
CA HIS A 14 -0.99 8.39 10.32
C HIS A 14 -0.27 9.71 10.18
N ASN A 15 -0.18 10.46 11.27
CA ASN A 15 0.32 11.83 11.23
C ASN A 15 1.78 11.97 11.62
N ASP A 16 2.40 10.92 12.12
CA ASP A 16 3.76 10.98 12.64
C ASP A 16 4.69 9.94 12.07
N THR A 17 4.21 9.11 11.15
CA THR A 17 5.05 8.10 10.51
C THR A 17 4.68 7.95 9.04
N ASP A 18 5.66 7.55 8.24
CA ASP A 18 5.41 7.07 6.90
C ASP A 18 5.09 5.59 6.99
N GLN A 19 4.27 5.11 6.10
CA GLN A 19 3.92 3.71 6.04
C GLN A 19 4.29 3.12 4.68
N PHE A 20 4.91 1.96 4.72
CA PHE A 20 5.35 1.26 3.53
C PHE A 20 4.51 -0.01 3.39
N PHE A 21 3.96 -0.23 2.23
CA PHE A 21 3.25 -1.47 1.91
C PHE A 21 3.93 -2.17 0.75
N ARG A 22 4.10 -3.47 0.88
CA ARG A 22 4.53 -4.28 -0.24
C ARG A 22 3.51 -5.37 -0.48
N ILE A 23 3.08 -5.47 -1.74
CA ILE A 23 2.11 -6.49 -2.14
C ILE A 23 2.89 -7.73 -2.52
N GLU A 24 2.68 -8.81 -1.77
CA GLU A 24 3.35 -10.07 -2.06
C GLU A 24 2.62 -10.87 -3.13
N SER A 25 1.31 -10.93 -3.05
CA SER A 25 0.51 -11.59 -4.08
C SER A 25 -0.92 -11.11 -4.05
N GLY A 26 -1.57 -11.14 -5.19
CA GLY A 26 -2.96 -10.76 -5.35
C GLY A 26 -3.09 -9.42 -6.05
N ASN A 27 -4.33 -8.97 -6.19
CA ASN A 27 -4.67 -7.73 -6.86
C ASN A 27 -5.62 -6.92 -6.01
N GLY A 28 -5.48 -5.62 -6.06
CA GLY A 28 -6.36 -4.75 -5.30
C GLY A 28 -6.22 -3.31 -5.72
N TYR A 29 -6.67 -2.42 -4.84
CA TYR A 29 -6.54 -0.98 -5.02
C TYR A 29 -6.03 -0.35 -3.75
N VAL A 30 -5.19 0.66 -3.91
CA VAL A 30 -4.90 1.58 -2.82
C VAL A 30 -5.61 2.88 -3.11
N VAL A 31 -6.26 3.44 -2.09
CA VAL A 31 -6.93 4.73 -2.19
C VAL A 31 -6.11 5.73 -1.40
N LEU A 32 -5.60 6.75 -2.06
CA LEU A 32 -4.78 7.80 -1.44
C LEU A 32 -5.48 9.13 -1.65
N ASP A 33 -5.91 9.75 -0.55
CA ASP A 33 -6.63 11.03 -0.58
C ASP A 33 -7.74 11.05 -1.63
N GLY A 34 -8.50 9.96 -1.68
CA GLY A 34 -9.63 9.84 -2.58
C GLY A 34 -9.31 9.32 -3.96
N LYS A 35 -8.05 9.05 -4.27
CA LYS A 35 -7.68 8.51 -5.57
C LYS A 35 -7.43 7.01 -5.47
N SER A 36 -8.08 6.24 -6.34
CA SER A 36 -7.90 4.79 -6.40
C SER A 36 -6.85 4.43 -7.42
N ILE A 37 -5.88 3.62 -7.00
CA ILE A 37 -4.76 3.22 -7.84
C ILE A 37 -4.68 1.69 -7.80
N PRO A 38 -4.69 1.01 -8.96
CA PRO A 38 -4.60 -0.44 -8.97
C PRO A 38 -3.22 -0.92 -8.53
N ILE A 39 -3.21 -2.01 -7.78
CA ILE A 39 -1.97 -2.62 -7.30
C ILE A 39 -2.05 -4.13 -7.50
N GLY A 40 -0.88 -4.76 -7.60
CA GLY A 40 -0.77 -6.20 -7.79
C GLY A 40 0.54 -6.74 -7.27
N ASP A 41 0.86 -7.98 -7.65
CA ASP A 41 2.05 -8.69 -7.19
C ASP A 41 3.31 -7.83 -7.35
N GLY A 42 4.06 -7.70 -6.29
CA GLY A 42 5.35 -7.01 -6.30
C GLY A 42 5.27 -5.50 -6.24
N ASP A 43 4.09 -4.93 -6.24
CA ASP A 43 3.93 -3.48 -6.14
C ASP A 43 4.27 -3.00 -4.73
N THR A 44 4.76 -1.80 -4.66
CA THR A 44 5.11 -1.15 -3.40
C THR A 44 4.45 0.21 -3.32
N ILE A 45 3.94 0.53 -2.14
CA ILE A 45 3.26 1.79 -1.90
C ILE A 45 3.91 2.46 -0.70
N ILE A 46 4.27 3.72 -0.87
CA ILE A 46 4.76 4.54 0.24
C ILE A 46 3.71 5.58 0.53
N VAL A 47 3.16 5.51 1.73
CA VAL A 47 2.14 6.45 2.20
C VAL A 47 2.81 7.37 3.20
N THR A 48 3.00 8.61 2.82
CA THR A 48 3.65 9.59 3.68
C THR A 48 2.70 10.05 4.79
N LYS A 49 3.28 10.53 5.87
CA LYS A 49 2.49 10.97 7.02
C LYS A 49 1.42 11.96 6.59
N GLY A 50 0.26 11.88 7.21
CA GLY A 50 -0.84 12.78 6.93
C GLY A 50 -1.68 12.42 5.72
N THR A 51 -1.30 11.39 4.98
CA THR A 51 -2.05 10.95 3.81
C THR A 51 -3.13 9.95 4.23
N ARG A 52 -4.36 10.23 3.83
CA ARG A 52 -5.48 9.32 4.08
C ARG A 52 -5.39 8.17 3.09
N HIS A 53 -5.45 6.96 3.59
CA HIS A 53 -5.26 5.79 2.75
C HIS A 53 -6.13 4.62 3.15
N ASN A 54 -6.38 3.74 2.17
CA ASN A 54 -7.09 2.50 2.37
C ASN A 54 -6.59 1.51 1.33
N ILE A 55 -6.59 0.23 1.67
CA ILE A 55 -6.23 -0.82 0.72
C ILE A 55 -7.38 -1.81 0.66
N LYS A 56 -7.80 -2.14 -0.57
CA LYS A 56 -8.92 -3.03 -0.83
C LYS A 56 -8.47 -4.19 -1.69
N ASN A 57 -8.96 -5.38 -1.36
CA ASN A 57 -8.78 -6.54 -2.21
C ASN A 57 -9.89 -6.54 -3.26
N SER A 58 -9.50 -6.42 -4.53
CA SER A 58 -10.48 -6.39 -5.61
C SER A 58 -10.85 -7.77 -6.14
N SER A 59 -10.18 -8.80 -5.69
CA SER A 59 -10.47 -10.16 -6.13
C SER A 59 -11.69 -10.72 -5.41
N HIS A 60 -12.43 -11.57 -6.08
CA HIS A 60 -13.59 -12.27 -5.50
C HIS A 60 -13.25 -13.66 -5.00
N ASP A 61 -12.06 -14.16 -5.34
CA ASP A 61 -11.71 -15.55 -5.03
C ASP A 61 -10.30 -15.74 -4.49
N LYS A 62 -9.50 -14.68 -4.41
CA LYS A 62 -8.12 -14.79 -3.97
C LYS A 62 -7.82 -13.80 -2.86
N TYR A 63 -6.91 -14.18 -1.98
CA TYR A 63 -6.42 -13.30 -0.92
C TYR A 63 -5.44 -12.29 -1.49
N LEU A 64 -5.44 -11.12 -0.91
CA LEU A 64 -4.43 -10.10 -1.16
C LEU A 64 -3.43 -10.17 -0.01
N LYS A 65 -2.22 -10.62 -0.29
CA LYS A 65 -1.18 -10.76 0.72
C LYS A 65 -0.22 -9.60 0.62
N LEU A 66 0.02 -8.96 1.74
CA LEU A 66 0.89 -7.80 1.80
C LEU A 66 1.52 -7.71 3.19
N TYR A 67 2.60 -6.93 3.29
CA TYR A 67 3.12 -6.57 4.59
C TYR A 67 3.34 -5.07 4.66
N THR A 68 3.43 -4.56 5.87
CA THR A 68 3.55 -3.13 6.10
C THR A 68 4.64 -2.85 7.12
N ILE A 69 5.31 -1.73 6.93
CA ILE A 69 6.36 -1.25 7.82
C ILE A 69 6.10 0.22 8.08
N TYR A 70 6.21 0.61 9.35
CA TYR A 70 6.13 2.01 9.74
C TYR A 70 7.53 2.54 9.92
N SER A 71 7.77 3.76 9.47
CA SER A 71 9.07 4.38 9.58
C SER A 71 8.95 5.89 9.78
N PRO A 72 10.00 6.54 10.30
CA PRO A 72 10.03 8.00 10.34
C PRO A 72 9.88 8.57 8.93
N PRO A 73 9.30 9.78 8.79
CA PRO A 73 9.11 10.38 7.46
C PRO A 73 10.43 10.60 6.74
N HIS A 74 10.53 10.07 5.52
CA HIS A 74 11.70 10.24 4.67
C HIS A 74 11.33 10.56 3.23
N HIS A 75 10.05 10.48 2.86
CA HIS A 75 9.64 10.49 1.47
C HIS A 75 8.77 11.68 1.18
N LYS A 76 8.70 12.05 -0.10
CA LYS A 76 7.80 13.11 -0.54
C LYS A 76 6.37 12.63 -0.49
N PRO A 77 5.42 13.53 -0.19
CA PRO A 77 4.01 13.15 -0.15
C PRO A 77 3.55 12.53 -1.47
N GLY A 78 2.73 11.49 -1.36
CA GLY A 78 2.12 10.87 -2.51
C GLY A 78 3.02 9.97 -3.32
N THR A 79 4.20 9.64 -2.82
CA THR A 79 5.12 8.77 -3.56
C THR A 79 4.58 7.36 -3.65
N ILE A 80 4.49 6.85 -4.87
CA ILE A 80 4.09 5.48 -5.14
C ILE A 80 5.15 4.85 -6.03
N ASN A 81 5.62 3.69 -5.63
CA ASN A 81 6.62 2.97 -6.40
C ASN A 81 6.06 1.59 -6.75
N LYS A 82 5.82 1.36 -8.02
CA LYS A 82 5.29 0.08 -8.51
C LYS A 82 6.39 -0.78 -9.14
N GLU A 83 7.61 -0.44 -8.88
CA GLU A 83 8.74 -1.21 -9.37
C GLU A 83 8.98 -2.42 -8.47
N ASN A 84 9.81 -3.33 -8.96
CA ASN A 84 10.17 -4.49 -8.19
C ASN A 84 11.03 -4.10 -6.98
N PRO A 85 11.23 -5.03 -6.05
CA PRO A 85 11.98 -4.75 -4.82
C PRO A 85 13.38 -4.21 -5.03
N ASP A 86 14.02 -4.57 -6.12
CA ASP A 86 15.38 -4.11 -6.36
C ASP A 86 15.46 -2.59 -6.49
N GLY A 87 14.45 -2.00 -7.07
CA GLY A 87 14.40 -0.55 -7.19
C GLY A 87 14.34 0.14 -5.84
N LEU A 88 13.74 -0.49 -4.85
CA LEU A 88 13.63 0.07 -3.53
C LEU A 88 14.93 -0.02 -2.75
N GLN A 89 15.64 -1.10 -2.91
CA GLN A 89 16.83 -1.37 -2.11
C GLN A 89 17.96 -0.39 -2.38
N LYS A 90 17.85 0.35 -3.41
CA LYS A 90 18.88 1.34 -3.79
C LYS A 90 18.69 2.68 -3.13
N GLU A 91 17.67 2.83 -2.39
CA GLU A 91 17.39 4.09 -1.71
C GLU A 91 18.24 4.32 -0.44
#